data_dc000ac3af46784826b940cb0ae98ac1
#
_entry.id   dc000ac3af46784826b940cb0ae98ac1
#
_cell.length_a   1.000
_cell.length_b   1.000
_cell.length_c   1.000
_cell.angle_alpha   90.00
_cell.angle_beta   90.00
_cell.angle_gamma   90.00
#
_symmetry.space_group_name_H-M   'P 1'
#
loop_
_entity.id
_entity.type
_entity.pdbx_description
1 polymer ?
#
loop_
_entity_poly.entity_id
_entity_poly.type
_entity_poly.pdbx_seq_one_letter_code
_entity_poly.pdbx_strand_id
1 'polypeptide(L)'
;MGRHAYILVGIFGKVTDGFARKGRVMVRVSVVGAKGRMGSHVVDAVNGAQDMQLAFALDAGDDLMRITPENTDVVVEFTVPSVSLDNVLALVKRGVDVVVGTTGWTDERLAKVTAALAEAPRGDQAVFIAPNFAISAVLADYFAKVAAPYFESAEVIELHHPTKVDAPSGTAIHTARAIADARKAAGLGAMPDATETDGGSRGQVVDGVHVHAVRLRGLNAHEEVLLGNAGEQLTIRADSFDRISFMPGVLLAVRKVADGGHAGLTVGLDKFLDL
;
A
#
# COMPACT_ATOMS: atom_id res chain seq x y z
N MET A 1 -38.88 -1.25 16.92
CA MET A 1 -38.58 -0.84 15.55
C MET A 1 -37.81 0.47 15.56
N GLY A 2 -36.64 0.48 14.96
CA GLY A 2 -35.93 1.68 14.53
C GLY A 2 -35.04 2.40 15.54
N ARG A 3 -33.71 2.13 15.51
CA ARG A 3 -32.61 3.07 15.82
C ARG A 3 -31.24 2.40 15.73
N HIS A 4 -30.87 1.88 14.55
CA HIS A 4 -29.50 1.36 14.32
C HIS A 4 -28.88 1.77 12.97
N ALA A 5 -29.40 2.83 12.34
CA ALA A 5 -28.97 3.21 10.97
C ALA A 5 -28.05 4.45 10.91
N TYR A 6 -27.62 5.06 12.01
CA TYR A 6 -26.99 6.38 11.97
C TYR A 6 -25.49 6.45 12.31
N ILE A 7 -24.82 5.31 12.58
CA ILE A 7 -23.39 5.35 12.97
C ILE A 7 -22.43 5.17 11.80
N LEU A 8 -22.87 4.57 10.71
CA LEU A 8 -22.00 4.29 9.53
C LEU A 8 -21.74 5.49 8.59
N VAL A 9 -22.59 6.52 8.62
CA VAL A 9 -22.44 7.70 7.74
C VAL A 9 -21.40 8.70 8.27
N GLY A 10 -21.12 8.71 9.57
CA GLY A 10 -20.22 9.67 10.20
C GLY A 10 -18.72 9.40 9.98
N ILE A 11 -18.32 8.16 9.70
CA ILE A 11 -16.91 7.78 9.55
C ILE A 11 -16.45 8.00 8.09
N PHE A 12 -17.29 7.71 7.12
CA PHE A 12 -16.97 7.98 5.70
C PHE A 12 -16.99 9.47 5.34
N GLY A 13 -17.79 10.29 6.01
CA GLY A 13 -17.82 11.74 5.80
C GLY A 13 -16.54 12.46 6.25
N LYS A 14 -15.86 11.98 7.29
CA LYS A 14 -14.62 12.62 7.77
C LYS A 14 -13.40 12.37 6.90
N VAL A 15 -13.39 11.30 6.11
CA VAL A 15 -12.30 11.02 5.15
C VAL A 15 -12.45 11.87 3.88
N THR A 16 -13.67 12.30 3.55
CA THR A 16 -13.94 13.10 2.33
C THR A 16 -13.98 14.60 2.56
N ASP A 17 -14.33 15.10 3.75
CA ASP A 17 -14.52 16.53 4.00
C ASP A 17 -13.26 17.31 4.41
N GLY A 18 -12.14 16.63 4.67
CA GLY A 18 -10.87 17.27 5.07
C GLY A 18 -10.00 17.79 3.90
N PHE A 19 -10.34 17.49 2.65
CA PHE A 19 -9.42 17.65 1.50
C PHE A 19 -9.80 18.76 0.50
N ALA A 20 -10.75 19.62 0.83
CA ALA A 20 -11.01 20.77 -0.03
C ALA A 20 -9.95 21.85 0.17
N ARG A 21 -8.87 21.85 -0.61
CA ARG A 21 -8.04 23.06 -0.80
C ARG A 21 -8.93 24.17 -1.34
N LYS A 22 -8.91 25.31 -0.66
CA LYS A 22 -9.50 26.56 -1.19
C LYS A 22 -8.90 26.84 -2.59
N GLY A 23 -9.67 26.56 -3.64
CA GLY A 23 -9.43 27.04 -5.00
C GLY A 23 -9.00 26.01 -6.06
N ARG A 24 -8.78 24.71 -5.75
CA ARG A 24 -8.47 23.72 -6.80
C ARG A 24 -9.71 22.96 -7.21
N VAL A 25 -10.16 23.14 -8.45
CA VAL A 25 -11.42 22.59 -8.94
C VAL A 25 -11.33 21.08 -9.22
N MET A 26 -10.18 20.57 -9.70
CA MET A 26 -9.96 19.14 -10.05
C MET A 26 -8.47 18.81 -10.07
N VAL A 27 -8.07 17.61 -9.60
CA VAL A 27 -6.70 17.09 -9.77
C VAL A 27 -6.59 16.38 -11.12
N ARG A 28 -5.67 16.83 -11.97
CA ARG A 28 -5.41 16.21 -13.28
C ARG A 28 -4.48 15.02 -13.08
N VAL A 29 -5.00 13.83 -13.34
CA VAL A 29 -4.28 12.56 -13.12
C VAL A 29 -3.96 11.91 -14.46
N SER A 30 -2.70 11.51 -14.65
CA SER A 30 -2.32 10.64 -15.76
C SER A 30 -1.98 9.26 -15.24
N VAL A 31 -2.34 8.22 -15.98
CA VAL A 31 -2.07 6.82 -15.63
C VAL A 31 -1.09 6.23 -16.63
N VAL A 32 0.03 5.68 -16.14
CA VAL A 32 1.04 4.96 -16.92
C VAL A 32 0.94 3.46 -16.60
N GLY A 33 0.81 2.64 -17.65
CA GLY A 33 0.41 1.23 -17.56
C GLY A 33 -1.12 1.06 -17.53
N ALA A 34 -1.85 1.97 -18.20
CA ALA A 34 -3.30 2.10 -18.14
C ALA A 34 -4.09 0.88 -18.63
N LYS A 35 -3.52 0.07 -19.56
CA LYS A 35 -4.14 -1.18 -20.05
C LYS A 35 -3.80 -2.40 -19.20
N GLY A 36 -2.91 -2.23 -18.21
CA GLY A 36 -2.54 -3.28 -17.27
C GLY A 36 -3.69 -3.64 -16.31
N ARG A 37 -3.53 -4.78 -15.61
CA ARG A 37 -4.54 -5.29 -14.65
C ARG A 37 -4.88 -4.31 -13.52
N MET A 38 -3.90 -3.54 -13.03
CA MET A 38 -4.13 -2.51 -12.01
C MET A 38 -4.46 -1.17 -12.66
N GLY A 39 -3.73 -0.78 -13.71
CA GLY A 39 -3.89 0.51 -14.36
C GLY A 39 -5.31 0.75 -14.90
N SER A 40 -5.98 -0.27 -15.43
CA SER A 40 -7.38 -0.16 -15.87
C SER A 40 -8.33 0.21 -14.73
N HIS A 41 -8.17 -0.42 -13.54
CA HIS A 41 -8.96 -0.05 -12.35
C HIS A 41 -8.62 1.36 -11.85
N VAL A 42 -7.37 1.81 -11.97
CA VAL A 42 -7.00 3.21 -11.63
C VAL A 42 -7.69 4.19 -12.57
N VAL A 43 -7.72 3.92 -13.88
CA VAL A 43 -8.44 4.75 -14.86
C VAL A 43 -9.92 4.85 -14.50
N ASP A 44 -10.56 3.72 -14.17
CA ASP A 44 -11.97 3.69 -13.77
C ASP A 44 -12.21 4.47 -12.46
N ALA A 45 -11.32 4.29 -11.48
CA ALA A 45 -11.42 4.97 -10.19
C ALA A 45 -11.24 6.49 -10.32
N VAL A 46 -10.28 6.95 -11.13
CA VAL A 46 -10.09 8.38 -11.41
C VAL A 46 -11.28 8.97 -12.12
N ASN A 47 -11.84 8.27 -13.12
CA ASN A 47 -13.05 8.73 -13.84
C ASN A 47 -14.30 8.76 -12.94
N GLY A 48 -14.35 7.91 -11.90
CA GLY A 48 -15.45 7.89 -10.92
C GLY A 48 -15.30 8.91 -9.79
N ALA A 49 -14.12 9.51 -9.61
CA ALA A 49 -13.86 10.47 -8.55
C ALA A 49 -14.36 11.87 -8.92
N GLN A 50 -15.05 12.55 -7.99
CA GLN A 50 -15.62 13.89 -8.24
C GLN A 50 -14.58 15.02 -8.23
N ASP A 51 -13.41 14.77 -7.65
CA ASP A 51 -12.32 15.72 -7.42
C ASP A 51 -11.10 15.47 -8.33
N MET A 52 -11.23 14.55 -9.30
CA MET A 52 -10.16 14.17 -10.21
C MET A 52 -10.61 14.19 -11.66
N GLN A 53 -9.67 14.42 -12.57
CA GLN A 53 -9.87 14.35 -14.02
C GLN A 53 -8.75 13.54 -14.64
N LEU A 54 -9.10 12.53 -15.45
CA LEU A 54 -8.12 11.78 -16.24
C LEU A 54 -7.57 12.68 -17.37
N ALA A 55 -6.25 12.94 -17.32
CA ALA A 55 -5.55 13.70 -18.35
C ALA A 55 -5.05 12.77 -19.47
N PHE A 56 -4.32 11.72 -19.11
CA PHE A 56 -3.83 10.72 -20.06
C PHE A 56 -3.95 9.31 -19.47
N ALA A 57 -4.20 8.34 -20.34
CA ALA A 57 -4.10 6.90 -20.08
C ALA A 57 -3.05 6.34 -21.03
N LEU A 58 -1.79 6.21 -20.57
CA LEU A 58 -0.66 5.78 -21.37
C LEU A 58 -0.29 4.32 -21.06
N ASP A 59 0.20 3.63 -22.09
CA ASP A 59 0.67 2.24 -21.96
C ASP A 59 1.97 2.02 -22.75
N ALA A 60 2.46 0.78 -22.82
CA ALA A 60 3.66 0.44 -23.56
C ALA A 60 3.58 0.91 -25.02
N GLY A 61 4.59 1.65 -25.46
CA GLY A 61 4.67 2.26 -26.80
C GLY A 61 4.11 3.68 -26.88
N ASP A 62 3.44 4.18 -25.86
CA ASP A 62 3.01 5.58 -25.80
C ASP A 62 4.17 6.49 -25.35
N ASP A 63 4.16 7.72 -25.82
CA ASP A 63 5.21 8.70 -25.48
C ASP A 63 4.93 9.32 -24.09
N LEU A 64 5.75 8.95 -23.11
CA LEU A 64 5.72 9.51 -21.77
C LEU A 64 6.01 11.02 -21.74
N MET A 65 6.70 11.54 -22.77
CA MET A 65 7.04 12.97 -22.87
C MET A 65 5.83 13.87 -23.10
N ARG A 66 4.64 13.30 -23.38
CA ARG A 66 3.37 14.04 -23.45
C ARG A 66 2.92 14.57 -22.09
N ILE A 67 3.38 13.94 -21.00
CA ILE A 67 3.04 14.36 -19.63
C ILE A 67 3.94 15.54 -19.22
N THR A 68 3.33 16.64 -18.80
CA THR A 68 4.01 17.85 -18.30
C THR A 68 3.25 18.46 -17.12
N PRO A 69 3.89 19.32 -16.31
CA PRO A 69 3.20 19.98 -15.19
C PRO A 69 2.02 20.87 -15.60
N GLU A 70 1.99 21.31 -16.88
CA GLU A 70 0.90 22.14 -17.41
C GLU A 70 -0.36 21.33 -17.68
N ASN A 71 -0.24 20.00 -17.88
CA ASN A 71 -1.39 19.14 -18.24
C ASN A 71 -1.66 18.03 -17.21
N THR A 72 -0.76 17.77 -16.26
CA THR A 72 -0.88 16.68 -15.28
C THR A 72 -0.35 17.17 -13.92
N ASP A 73 -1.13 16.97 -12.88
CA ASP A 73 -0.74 17.27 -11.51
C ASP A 73 -0.03 16.07 -10.86
N VAL A 74 -0.59 14.87 -11.05
CA VAL A 74 -0.05 13.62 -10.48
C VAL A 74 -0.10 12.51 -11.53
N VAL A 75 0.98 11.76 -11.63
CA VAL A 75 1.01 10.50 -12.41
C VAL A 75 0.84 9.32 -11.47
N VAL A 76 -0.06 8.38 -11.82
CA VAL A 76 -0.15 7.07 -11.19
C VAL A 76 0.54 6.04 -12.09
N GLU A 77 1.62 5.43 -11.59
CA GLU A 77 2.47 4.48 -12.32
C GLU A 77 2.22 3.04 -11.84
N PHE A 78 1.64 2.20 -12.70
CA PHE A 78 1.42 0.77 -12.50
C PHE A 78 1.89 -0.01 -13.74
N THR A 79 3.21 -0.14 -13.90
CA THR A 79 3.81 -0.90 -15.00
C THR A 79 4.45 -2.20 -14.53
N VAL A 80 5.69 -2.45 -14.90
CA VAL A 80 6.48 -3.60 -14.48
C VAL A 80 7.82 -3.15 -13.86
N PRO A 81 8.41 -3.96 -12.95
CA PRO A 81 9.63 -3.56 -12.23
C PRO A 81 10.81 -3.18 -13.14
N SER A 82 10.88 -3.75 -14.35
CA SER A 82 11.98 -3.50 -15.29
C SER A 82 12.00 -2.10 -15.89
N VAL A 83 10.87 -1.38 -15.93
CA VAL A 83 10.76 -0.04 -16.54
C VAL A 83 10.33 1.04 -15.55
N SER A 84 9.79 0.65 -14.38
CA SER A 84 9.20 1.59 -13.43
C SER A 84 10.19 2.64 -12.93
N LEU A 85 11.44 2.26 -12.63
CA LEU A 85 12.46 3.23 -12.21
C LEU A 85 12.71 4.30 -13.27
N ASP A 86 12.89 3.89 -14.53
CA ASP A 86 13.17 4.82 -15.62
C ASP A 86 11.98 5.76 -15.86
N ASN A 87 10.76 5.24 -15.79
CA ASN A 87 9.55 6.04 -15.88
C ASN A 87 9.50 7.10 -14.76
N VAL A 88 9.75 6.69 -13.52
CA VAL A 88 9.73 7.61 -12.36
C VAL A 88 10.80 8.69 -12.50
N LEU A 89 12.04 8.32 -12.86
CA LEU A 89 13.13 9.28 -13.04
C LEU A 89 12.83 10.28 -14.18
N ALA A 90 12.23 9.81 -15.28
CA ALA A 90 11.82 10.67 -16.38
C ALA A 90 10.74 11.67 -15.96
N LEU A 91 9.75 11.25 -15.19
CA LEU A 91 8.68 12.11 -14.67
C LEU A 91 9.19 13.11 -13.62
N VAL A 92 10.07 12.68 -12.72
CA VAL A 92 10.73 13.56 -11.75
C VAL A 92 11.50 14.66 -12.45
N LYS A 93 12.31 14.32 -13.46
CA LYS A 93 13.09 15.29 -14.27
C LYS A 93 12.18 16.31 -14.96
N ARG A 94 10.93 15.98 -15.22
CA ARG A 94 9.95 16.88 -15.86
C ARG A 94 9.15 17.72 -14.86
N GLY A 95 9.34 17.55 -13.57
CA GLY A 95 8.64 18.30 -12.54
C GLY A 95 7.23 17.81 -12.23
N VAL A 96 6.90 16.54 -12.51
CA VAL A 96 5.57 15.96 -12.26
C VAL A 96 5.61 15.07 -11.03
N ASP A 97 4.61 15.17 -10.17
CA ASP A 97 4.47 14.33 -8.98
C ASP A 97 4.02 12.91 -9.36
N VAL A 98 4.51 11.90 -8.62
CA VAL A 98 4.30 10.49 -8.99
C VAL A 98 3.81 9.66 -7.80
N VAL A 99 2.75 8.89 -8.03
CA VAL A 99 2.27 7.80 -7.15
C VAL A 99 2.60 6.48 -7.83
N VAL A 100 3.39 5.64 -7.18
CA VAL A 100 3.93 4.39 -7.75
C VAL A 100 3.32 3.18 -7.06
N GLY A 101 2.71 2.31 -7.84
CA GLY A 101 2.19 1.03 -7.38
C GLY A 101 2.93 -0.18 -7.95
N THR A 102 3.85 0.02 -8.86
CA THR A 102 4.74 -1.04 -9.33
C THR A 102 5.66 -1.49 -8.19
N THR A 103 5.80 -2.79 -8.00
CA THR A 103 6.65 -3.40 -6.96
C THR A 103 8.12 -3.53 -7.41
N GLY A 104 9.00 -4.07 -6.55
CA GLY A 104 10.42 -4.32 -6.87
C GLY A 104 11.35 -3.14 -6.58
N TRP A 105 11.00 -2.33 -5.60
CA TRP A 105 11.83 -1.22 -5.10
C TRP A 105 12.83 -1.72 -4.07
N THR A 106 14.12 -1.58 -4.38
CA THR A 106 15.25 -1.84 -3.48
C THR A 106 15.79 -0.52 -2.94
N ASP A 107 16.57 -0.56 -1.87
CA ASP A 107 17.21 0.63 -1.29
C ASP A 107 18.05 1.39 -2.34
N GLU A 108 18.73 0.67 -3.24
CA GLU A 108 19.49 1.27 -4.36
C GLU A 108 18.57 2.08 -5.29
N ARG A 109 17.39 1.52 -5.64
CA ARG A 109 16.41 2.20 -6.51
C ARG A 109 15.80 3.41 -5.82
N LEU A 110 15.46 3.28 -4.53
CA LEU A 110 14.96 4.40 -3.72
C LEU A 110 15.98 5.52 -3.62
N ALA A 111 17.27 5.20 -3.42
CA ALA A 111 18.35 6.18 -3.41
C ALA A 111 18.48 6.95 -4.74
N LYS A 112 18.28 6.28 -5.90
CA LYS A 112 18.27 6.94 -7.21
C LYS A 112 17.11 7.94 -7.35
N VAL A 113 15.92 7.59 -6.85
CA VAL A 113 14.76 8.50 -6.84
C VAL A 113 15.03 9.70 -5.92
N THR A 114 15.58 9.46 -4.73
CA THR A 114 15.95 10.54 -3.79
C THR A 114 16.97 11.51 -4.40
N ALA A 115 17.99 10.99 -5.07
CA ALA A 115 18.98 11.82 -5.77
C ALA A 115 18.34 12.63 -6.90
N ALA A 116 17.46 12.02 -7.71
CA ALA A 116 16.75 12.73 -8.77
C ALA A 116 15.84 13.84 -8.24
N LEU A 117 15.18 13.63 -7.09
CA LEU A 117 14.35 14.64 -6.44
C LEU A 117 15.18 15.83 -5.91
N ALA A 118 16.42 15.60 -5.48
CA ALA A 118 17.32 16.69 -5.06
C ALA A 118 17.71 17.61 -6.21
N GLU A 119 17.66 17.13 -7.46
CA GLU A 119 17.96 17.87 -8.69
C GLU A 119 16.67 18.25 -9.46
N ALA A 120 15.50 18.01 -8.88
CA ALA A 120 14.23 18.22 -9.53
C ALA A 120 13.96 19.70 -9.81
N PRO A 121 13.24 20.05 -10.91
CA PRO A 121 12.97 21.45 -11.27
C PRO A 121 12.06 22.17 -10.26
N ARG A 122 11.34 21.41 -9.42
CA ARG A 122 10.50 21.93 -8.35
C ARG A 122 11.01 21.41 -6.99
N GLY A 123 11.23 22.28 -6.04
CA GLY A 123 11.68 21.92 -4.68
C GLY A 123 10.60 21.25 -3.81
N ASP A 124 9.34 21.31 -4.22
CA ASP A 124 8.18 20.72 -3.54
C ASP A 124 7.69 19.43 -4.20
N GLN A 125 8.43 18.90 -5.17
CA GLN A 125 8.03 17.72 -5.93
C GLN A 125 7.99 16.47 -5.06
N ALA A 126 6.99 15.62 -5.28
CA ALA A 126 6.75 14.42 -4.51
C ALA A 126 6.80 13.16 -5.37
N VAL A 127 7.42 12.10 -4.84
CA VAL A 127 7.28 10.72 -5.29
C VAL A 127 6.78 9.89 -4.11
N PHE A 128 5.65 9.24 -4.30
CA PHE A 128 5.08 8.32 -3.33
C PHE A 128 5.12 6.90 -3.88
N ILE A 129 5.66 5.97 -3.10
CA ILE A 129 5.75 4.55 -3.45
C ILE A 129 5.04 3.73 -2.37
N ALA A 130 4.06 2.90 -2.74
CA ALA A 130 3.46 1.98 -1.79
C ALA A 130 3.58 0.53 -2.27
N PRO A 131 4.12 -0.37 -1.43
CA PRO A 131 4.12 -1.80 -1.71
C PRO A 131 2.71 -2.40 -1.67
N ASN A 132 1.78 -1.74 -0.97
CA ASN A 132 0.38 -2.13 -0.87
C ASN A 132 -0.51 -0.88 -0.72
N PHE A 133 -1.59 -0.83 -1.52
CA PHE A 133 -2.61 0.23 -1.47
C PHE A 133 -3.92 -0.21 -0.80
N ALA A 134 -4.04 -1.47 -0.35
CA ALA A 134 -5.21 -1.92 0.39
C ALA A 134 -5.20 -1.32 1.80
N ILE A 135 -6.09 -0.36 2.07
CA ILE A 135 -6.19 0.31 3.37
C ILE A 135 -6.39 -0.71 4.50
N SER A 136 -7.20 -1.77 4.25
CA SER A 136 -7.43 -2.83 5.24
C SER A 136 -6.13 -3.57 5.62
N ALA A 137 -5.26 -3.86 4.65
CA ALA A 137 -4.00 -4.54 4.91
C ALA A 137 -3.02 -3.64 5.67
N VAL A 138 -2.94 -2.35 5.33
CA VAL A 138 -2.10 -1.37 6.03
C VAL A 138 -2.56 -1.18 7.47
N LEU A 139 -3.88 -1.10 7.70
CA LEU A 139 -4.45 -1.01 9.05
C LEU A 139 -4.24 -2.30 9.85
N ALA A 140 -4.36 -3.48 9.21
CA ALA A 140 -4.10 -4.76 9.87
C ALA A 140 -2.65 -4.86 10.34
N ASP A 141 -1.68 -4.49 9.50
CA ASP A 141 -0.26 -4.42 9.86
C ASP A 141 -0.02 -3.47 11.05
N TYR A 142 -0.58 -2.26 10.97
CA TYR A 142 -0.46 -1.27 12.05
C TYR A 142 -1.05 -1.79 13.37
N PHE A 143 -2.27 -2.35 13.35
CA PHE A 143 -2.91 -2.88 14.56
C PHE A 143 -2.17 -4.11 15.11
N ALA A 144 -1.63 -4.97 14.25
CA ALA A 144 -0.81 -6.10 14.65
C ALA A 144 0.45 -5.63 15.39
N LYS A 145 1.16 -4.64 14.84
CA LYS A 145 2.32 -4.01 15.46
C LYS A 145 2.00 -3.40 16.83
N VAL A 146 0.88 -2.65 16.94
CA VAL A 146 0.46 -2.01 18.19
C VAL A 146 0.04 -3.03 19.24
N ALA A 147 -0.62 -4.12 18.83
CA ALA A 147 -1.10 -5.16 19.74
C ALA A 147 0.01 -6.15 20.17
N ALA A 148 0.98 -6.45 19.32
CA ALA A 148 2.00 -7.48 19.55
C ALA A 148 2.73 -7.41 20.90
N PRO A 149 3.05 -6.23 21.48
CA PRO A 149 3.69 -6.13 22.80
C PRO A 149 2.84 -6.65 23.98
N TYR A 150 1.56 -6.86 23.80
CA TYR A 150 0.62 -7.27 24.86
C TYR A 150 0.30 -8.77 24.83
N PHE A 151 0.88 -9.52 23.88
CA PHE A 151 0.60 -10.95 23.69
C PHE A 151 1.87 -11.81 23.75
N GLU A 152 1.73 -13.00 24.34
CA GLU A 152 2.83 -13.96 24.49
C GLU A 152 3.24 -14.59 23.15
N SER A 153 2.25 -14.81 22.24
CA SER A 153 2.43 -15.49 20.96
C SER A 153 1.80 -14.70 19.81
N ALA A 154 2.41 -14.84 18.62
CA ALA A 154 1.87 -14.29 17.37
C ALA A 154 2.19 -15.22 16.20
N GLU A 155 1.22 -15.45 15.32
CA GLU A 155 1.40 -16.12 14.03
C GLU A 155 0.67 -15.36 12.92
N VAL A 156 1.14 -15.50 11.68
CA VAL A 156 0.55 -14.86 10.49
C VAL A 156 0.12 -15.94 9.50
N ILE A 157 -1.09 -15.83 8.97
CA ILE A 157 -1.62 -16.70 7.91
C ILE A 157 -1.95 -15.84 6.70
N GLU A 158 -1.27 -16.06 5.58
CA GLU A 158 -1.59 -15.39 4.32
C GLU A 158 -2.26 -16.35 3.34
N LEU A 159 -3.28 -15.86 2.63
CA LEU A 159 -4.10 -16.71 1.76
C LEU A 159 -4.25 -16.01 0.40
N HIS A 160 -3.79 -16.66 -0.66
CA HIS A 160 -3.82 -16.09 -2.01
C HIS A 160 -4.28 -17.11 -3.06
N HIS A 161 -4.55 -16.58 -4.26
CA HIS A 161 -4.84 -17.39 -5.45
C HIS A 161 -3.65 -18.29 -5.84
N PRO A 162 -3.89 -19.43 -6.53
CA PRO A 162 -2.84 -20.42 -6.82
C PRO A 162 -1.73 -19.92 -7.76
N THR A 163 -1.97 -18.82 -8.48
CA THR A 163 -0.99 -18.26 -9.44
C THR A 163 -0.04 -17.22 -8.81
N LYS A 164 -0.10 -17.02 -7.48
CA LYS A 164 0.89 -16.20 -6.76
C LYS A 164 2.19 -16.99 -6.64
N VAL A 165 3.28 -16.39 -7.11
CA VAL A 165 4.58 -17.08 -7.27
C VAL A 165 5.43 -17.10 -6.01
N ASP A 166 5.30 -16.08 -5.15
CA ASP A 166 6.01 -15.98 -3.87
C ASP A 166 5.18 -16.59 -2.73
N ALA A 167 5.84 -17.26 -1.79
CA ALA A 167 5.29 -17.75 -0.53
C ALA A 167 6.41 -17.78 0.53
N PRO A 168 6.21 -17.12 1.68
CA PRO A 168 5.11 -16.23 2.02
C PRO A 168 5.05 -14.95 1.16
N SER A 169 3.90 -14.27 1.18
CA SER A 169 3.75 -12.98 0.51
C SER A 169 4.66 -11.90 1.13
N GLY A 170 5.08 -10.92 0.32
CA GLY A 170 5.86 -9.80 0.82
C GLY A 170 5.14 -9.01 1.94
N THR A 171 3.82 -8.89 1.88
CA THR A 171 3.00 -8.26 2.95
C THR A 171 3.10 -9.04 4.24
N ALA A 172 2.90 -10.37 4.21
CA ALA A 172 2.98 -11.20 5.41
C ALA A 172 4.38 -11.21 6.06
N ILE A 173 5.45 -11.18 5.24
CA ILE A 173 6.81 -11.01 5.74
C ILE A 173 6.98 -9.65 6.44
N HIS A 174 6.42 -8.58 5.87
CA HIS A 174 6.45 -7.24 6.46
C HIS A 174 5.72 -7.22 7.80
N THR A 175 4.48 -7.74 7.86
CA THR A 175 3.69 -7.84 9.08
C THR A 175 4.42 -8.67 10.17
N ALA A 176 5.00 -9.81 9.81
CA ALA A 176 5.78 -10.62 10.77
C ALA A 176 6.98 -9.86 11.35
N ARG A 177 7.70 -9.10 10.53
CA ARG A 177 8.81 -8.26 10.98
C ARG A 177 8.33 -7.12 11.88
N ALA A 178 7.23 -6.44 11.53
CA ALA A 178 6.66 -5.38 12.35
C ALA A 178 6.24 -5.90 13.75
N ILE A 179 5.66 -7.10 13.82
CA ILE A 179 5.35 -7.80 15.07
C ILE A 179 6.63 -8.09 15.86
N ALA A 180 7.65 -8.69 15.22
CA ALA A 180 8.92 -9.06 15.85
C ALA A 180 9.63 -7.82 16.42
N ASP A 181 9.71 -6.74 15.65
CA ASP A 181 10.34 -5.48 16.06
C ASP A 181 9.59 -4.84 17.24
N ALA A 182 8.27 -4.83 17.23
CA ALA A 182 7.46 -4.30 18.32
C ALA A 182 7.64 -5.10 19.61
N ARG A 183 7.68 -6.44 19.53
CA ARG A 183 7.93 -7.33 20.66
C ARG A 183 9.34 -7.12 21.22
N LYS A 184 10.35 -7.04 20.35
CA LYS A 184 11.75 -6.77 20.73
C LYS A 184 11.89 -5.41 21.43
N ALA A 185 11.23 -4.37 20.92
CA ALA A 185 11.23 -3.04 21.53
C ALA A 185 10.58 -3.04 22.92
N ALA A 186 9.60 -3.92 23.17
CA ALA A 186 8.96 -4.13 24.46
C ALA A 186 9.76 -5.05 25.41
N GLY A 187 10.92 -5.57 25.00
CA GLY A 187 11.76 -6.46 25.80
C GLY A 187 11.22 -7.88 25.96
N LEU A 188 10.30 -8.32 25.09
CA LEU A 188 9.73 -9.66 25.12
C LEU A 188 10.71 -10.69 24.54
N GLY A 189 10.74 -11.88 25.15
CA GLY A 189 11.54 -13.02 24.71
C GLY A 189 10.92 -13.80 23.54
N ALA A 190 11.48 -14.99 23.30
CA ALA A 190 10.94 -15.93 22.32
C ALA A 190 9.50 -16.33 22.67
N MET A 191 8.70 -16.58 21.64
CA MET A 191 7.35 -17.09 21.80
C MET A 191 7.38 -18.56 22.26
N PRO A 192 6.43 -18.99 23.11
CA PRO A 192 6.35 -20.37 23.53
C PRO A 192 6.02 -21.29 22.33
N ASP A 193 6.88 -22.24 22.05
CA ASP A 193 6.67 -23.28 21.05
C ASP A 193 7.41 -24.54 21.52
N ALA A 194 6.69 -25.62 21.73
CA ALA A 194 7.21 -26.92 22.14
C ALA A 194 7.31 -27.93 20.98
N THR A 195 7.20 -27.45 19.74
CA THR A 195 7.22 -28.31 18.56
C THR A 195 8.62 -28.90 18.36
N GLU A 196 8.75 -30.21 18.46
CA GLU A 196 10.03 -30.94 18.24
C GLU A 196 10.17 -31.42 16.79
N THR A 197 9.05 -31.80 16.15
CA THR A 197 9.03 -32.30 14.77
C THR A 197 7.81 -31.76 14.03
N ASP A 198 8.02 -30.99 12.97
CA ASP A 198 6.92 -30.33 12.25
C ASP A 198 6.73 -30.80 10.80
N GLY A 199 7.71 -31.47 10.23
CA GLY A 199 7.66 -31.91 8.83
C GLY A 199 7.44 -30.74 7.84
N GLY A 200 7.73 -29.49 8.27
CA GLY A 200 7.47 -28.27 7.51
C GLY A 200 6.06 -27.69 7.69
N SER A 201 5.25 -28.23 8.61
CA SER A 201 3.86 -27.79 8.83
C SER A 201 3.75 -26.47 9.62
N ARG A 202 4.83 -26.05 10.30
CA ARG A 202 4.87 -24.79 11.07
C ARG A 202 5.15 -23.53 10.22
N GLY A 203 5.12 -23.67 8.88
CA GLY A 203 5.35 -22.55 7.97
C GLY A 203 6.79 -22.06 7.94
N GLN A 204 7.00 -20.82 7.52
CA GLN A 204 8.30 -20.17 7.51
C GLN A 204 8.45 -19.25 8.73
N VAL A 205 9.58 -19.35 9.45
CA VAL A 205 9.91 -18.43 10.53
C VAL A 205 10.52 -17.15 9.95
N VAL A 206 9.93 -16.00 10.31
CA VAL A 206 10.42 -14.65 9.97
C VAL A 206 10.66 -13.90 11.27
N ASP A 207 11.92 -13.70 11.62
CA ASP A 207 12.37 -13.01 12.85
C ASP A 207 11.66 -13.52 14.14
N GLY A 208 11.41 -14.86 14.20
CA GLY A 208 10.75 -15.52 15.31
C GLY A 208 9.23 -15.62 15.22
N VAL A 209 8.62 -15.08 14.19
CA VAL A 209 7.17 -15.19 13.92
C VAL A 209 6.94 -16.26 12.85
N HIS A 210 6.03 -17.20 13.09
CA HIS A 210 5.61 -18.19 12.10
C HIS A 210 4.66 -17.58 11.08
N VAL A 211 4.94 -17.78 9.78
CA VAL A 211 4.12 -17.32 8.65
C VAL A 211 3.67 -18.52 7.83
N HIS A 212 2.36 -18.71 7.71
CA HIS A 212 1.73 -19.78 6.98
C HIS A 212 1.16 -19.27 5.65
N ALA A 213 1.35 -20.02 4.56
CA ALA A 213 0.90 -19.63 3.23
C ALA A 213 -0.13 -20.60 2.68
N VAL A 214 -1.34 -20.11 2.38
CA VAL A 214 -2.40 -20.86 1.73
C VAL A 214 -2.53 -20.44 0.26
N ARG A 215 -2.60 -21.43 -0.66
CA ARG A 215 -2.84 -21.23 -2.09
C ARG A 215 -4.08 -22.02 -2.49
N LEU A 216 -5.21 -21.30 -2.70
CA LEU A 216 -6.49 -21.91 -2.97
C LEU A 216 -7.25 -21.16 -4.07
N ARG A 217 -7.90 -21.88 -4.97
CA ARG A 217 -8.78 -21.29 -5.98
C ARG A 217 -9.98 -20.61 -5.30
N GLY A 218 -10.31 -19.39 -5.74
CA GLY A 218 -11.36 -18.56 -5.14
C GLY A 218 -10.84 -17.50 -4.18
N LEU A 219 -9.60 -17.62 -3.71
CA LEU A 219 -8.95 -16.57 -2.94
C LEU A 219 -8.35 -15.49 -3.86
N ASN A 220 -8.26 -14.25 -3.35
CA ASN A 220 -7.55 -13.16 -4.01
C ASN A 220 -6.31 -12.76 -3.18
N ALA A 221 -6.46 -11.97 -2.13
CA ALA A 221 -5.39 -11.59 -1.21
C ALA A 221 -5.97 -11.37 0.19
N HIS A 222 -5.55 -12.18 1.14
CA HIS A 222 -6.04 -12.15 2.50
C HIS A 222 -4.88 -12.36 3.47
N GLU A 223 -4.98 -11.76 4.65
CA GLU A 223 -4.04 -11.94 5.74
C GLU A 223 -4.78 -11.99 7.08
N GLU A 224 -4.38 -12.91 7.94
CA GLU A 224 -4.89 -13.06 9.28
C GLU A 224 -3.72 -13.13 10.26
N VAL A 225 -3.74 -12.27 11.28
CA VAL A 225 -2.78 -12.25 12.37
C VAL A 225 -3.46 -12.77 13.61
N LEU A 226 -2.89 -13.81 14.21
CA LEU A 226 -3.33 -14.39 15.47
C LEU A 226 -2.37 -13.94 16.59
N LEU A 227 -2.92 -13.37 17.65
CA LEU A 227 -2.19 -12.93 18.83
C LEU A 227 -2.80 -13.61 20.05
N GLY A 228 -2.02 -14.32 20.86
CA GLY A 228 -2.53 -15.15 21.94
C GLY A 228 -1.84 -14.97 23.28
N ASN A 229 -2.65 -15.02 24.35
CA ASN A 229 -2.25 -15.17 25.75
C ASN A 229 -2.95 -16.38 26.38
N ALA A 230 -2.62 -16.70 27.60
CA ALA A 230 -3.35 -17.73 28.35
C ALA A 230 -4.83 -17.32 28.52
N GLY A 231 -5.72 -18.06 27.85
CA GLY A 231 -7.17 -17.89 27.97
C GLY A 231 -7.79 -16.82 27.06
N GLU A 232 -7.02 -16.14 26.20
CA GLU A 232 -7.54 -15.17 25.24
C GLU A 232 -6.82 -15.20 23.91
N GLN A 233 -7.47 -14.73 22.86
CA GLN A 233 -6.90 -14.56 21.52
C GLN A 233 -7.47 -13.28 20.88
N LEU A 234 -6.61 -12.51 20.20
CA LEU A 234 -7.01 -11.46 19.29
C LEU A 234 -6.71 -11.91 17.86
N THR A 235 -7.68 -11.81 16.99
CA THR A 235 -7.54 -12.03 15.55
C THR A 235 -7.71 -10.72 14.80
N ILE A 236 -6.73 -10.36 13.96
CA ILE A 236 -6.81 -9.23 13.04
C ILE A 236 -6.82 -9.79 11.64
N ARG A 237 -7.86 -9.48 10.85
CA ARG A 237 -8.01 -10.02 9.50
C ARG A 237 -8.27 -8.93 8.47
N ALA A 238 -7.56 -8.99 7.35
CA ALA A 238 -7.76 -8.16 6.18
C ALA A 238 -8.08 -9.03 4.96
N ASP A 239 -9.18 -8.72 4.29
CA ASP A 239 -9.65 -9.44 3.11
C ASP A 239 -9.77 -8.49 1.92
N SER A 240 -9.04 -8.78 0.84
CA SER A 240 -9.18 -8.14 -0.47
C SER A 240 -9.77 -9.14 -1.45
N PHE A 241 -11.06 -9.01 -1.75
CA PHE A 241 -11.79 -9.92 -2.64
C PHE A 241 -11.59 -9.60 -4.12
N ASP A 242 -11.25 -8.34 -4.43
CA ASP A 242 -11.05 -7.84 -5.79
C ASP A 242 -10.00 -6.71 -5.80
N ARG A 243 -9.42 -6.43 -6.98
CA ARG A 243 -8.44 -5.34 -7.17
C ARG A 243 -9.01 -3.95 -6.92
N ILE A 244 -10.32 -3.78 -6.96
CA ILE A 244 -11.00 -2.53 -6.59
C ILE A 244 -10.68 -2.13 -5.15
N SER A 245 -10.38 -3.08 -4.25
CA SER A 245 -9.98 -2.81 -2.86
C SER A 245 -8.73 -1.94 -2.70
N PHE A 246 -7.86 -1.87 -3.72
CA PHE A 246 -6.68 -1.01 -3.73
C PHE A 246 -6.99 0.44 -4.14
N MET A 247 -8.10 0.68 -4.84
CA MET A 247 -8.39 1.99 -5.43
C MET A 247 -8.61 3.10 -4.40
N PRO A 248 -9.28 2.89 -3.26
CA PRO A 248 -9.36 3.92 -2.21
C PRO A 248 -7.99 4.41 -1.73
N GLY A 249 -7.02 3.51 -1.56
CA GLY A 249 -5.65 3.87 -1.18
C GLY A 249 -4.89 4.61 -2.29
N VAL A 250 -5.08 4.22 -3.55
CA VAL A 250 -4.50 4.94 -4.71
C VAL A 250 -5.04 6.36 -4.77
N LEU A 251 -6.36 6.55 -4.68
CA LEU A 251 -6.98 7.88 -4.72
C LEU A 251 -6.59 8.73 -3.51
N LEU A 252 -6.44 8.11 -2.32
CA LEU A 252 -5.91 8.79 -1.13
C LEU A 252 -4.49 9.29 -1.40
N ALA A 253 -3.61 8.46 -1.93
CA ALA A 253 -2.24 8.83 -2.25
C ALA A 253 -2.18 9.98 -3.28
N VAL A 254 -3.00 9.92 -4.32
CA VAL A 254 -3.11 11.00 -5.32
C VAL A 254 -3.51 12.32 -4.66
N ARG A 255 -4.49 12.32 -3.75
CA ARG A 255 -4.93 13.52 -3.02
C ARG A 255 -3.81 14.08 -2.14
N LYS A 256 -3.19 13.23 -1.32
CA LYS A 256 -2.10 13.63 -0.40
C LYS A 256 -0.89 14.19 -1.16
N VAL A 257 -0.51 13.59 -2.28
CA VAL A 257 0.56 14.07 -3.15
C VAL A 257 0.19 15.40 -3.80
N ALA A 258 -1.02 15.51 -4.37
CA ALA A 258 -1.51 16.74 -4.99
C ALA A 258 -1.64 17.91 -4.02
N ASP A 259 -1.79 17.64 -2.72
CA ASP A 259 -1.87 18.66 -1.66
C ASP A 259 -0.55 19.35 -1.38
N GLY A 260 0.59 18.86 -1.88
CA GLY A 260 1.91 19.50 -1.76
C GLY A 260 2.52 19.48 -0.36
N GLY A 261 1.92 18.73 0.59
CA GLY A 261 2.45 18.59 1.96
C GLY A 261 3.52 17.50 2.14
N HIS A 262 3.88 16.80 1.07
CA HIS A 262 4.74 15.60 1.11
C HIS A 262 5.87 15.67 0.08
N ALA A 263 6.64 16.75 0.08
CA ALA A 263 7.81 16.91 -0.80
C ALA A 263 8.84 15.80 -0.56
N GLY A 264 9.51 15.37 -1.64
CA GLY A 264 10.52 14.32 -1.59
C GLY A 264 9.94 12.91 -1.78
N LEU A 265 10.70 11.91 -1.34
CA LEU A 265 10.30 10.51 -1.43
C LEU A 265 9.57 10.06 -0.15
N THR A 266 8.36 9.55 -0.32
CA THR A 266 7.60 8.89 0.75
C THR A 266 7.35 7.43 0.38
N VAL A 267 7.60 6.48 1.29
CA VAL A 267 7.37 5.05 1.10
C VAL A 267 6.42 4.52 2.17
N GLY A 268 5.34 3.88 1.72
CA GLY A 268 4.31 3.26 2.59
C GLY A 268 3.06 4.11 2.75
N LEU A 269 1.89 3.46 2.58
CA LEU A 269 0.58 4.12 2.67
C LEU A 269 0.23 4.53 4.11
N ASP A 270 0.84 3.88 5.11
CA ASP A 270 0.74 4.22 6.53
C ASP A 270 1.07 5.71 6.81
N LYS A 271 2.05 6.28 6.08
CA LYS A 271 2.45 7.69 6.18
C LYS A 271 1.34 8.67 5.80
N PHE A 272 0.34 8.20 5.05
CA PHE A 272 -0.80 9.01 4.59
C PHE A 272 -2.09 8.75 5.38
N LEU A 273 -2.08 7.81 6.31
CA LEU A 273 -3.24 7.48 7.14
C LEU A 273 -3.27 8.20 8.51
N ASP A 274 -2.23 9.00 8.81
CA ASP A 274 -2.08 9.72 10.09
C ASP A 274 -2.15 8.76 11.31
N LEU A 275 -1.44 7.58 11.24
CA LEU A 275 -1.41 6.48 12.22
C LEU A 275 -0.24 6.60 13.20
#